data_7ddfb9cfcd6e94c032e1252bac4095a1
#
_entry.id   7ddfb9cfcd6e94c032e1252bac4095a1
#
_cell.length_a   1.000
_cell.length_b   1.000
_cell.length_c   1.000
_cell.angle_alpha   90.00
_cell.angle_beta   90.00
_cell.angle_gamma   90.00
#
_symmetry.space_group_name_H-M   'P 1'
#
loop_
_entity.id
_entity.type
_entity.pdbx_description
1 polymer ?
#
loop_
_entity_poly.entity_id
_entity_poly.type
_entity_poly.pdbx_seq_one_letter_code
_entity_poly.pdbx_strand_id
1 'polypeptide(L)'
;MSSDGVRIQAATDDRVHDIVDINNNFLSSKHALCCIPLSCQTVKDQEAVFKSCPDKMNVGGLAVDDKSGAALGYCQLSFKGMPTELHTTQEDECYIEWLAVLPEARGKGVGTKLLQWAEEMAIGRKATHMTLGVIRGNPAIRLYEREGFAIEKEGCCENAIGLCIVTFLLGRPYGCCAPDWGASMMRKELPASDGL
;
A
#
# COMPACT_ATOMS: atom_id res chain seq x y z
N MET A 1 21.54 4.93 7.34
CA MET A 1 21.16 4.43 8.68
C MET A 1 20.47 3.12 8.45
N SER A 2 20.95 2.07 9.09
CA SER A 2 20.49 0.70 8.90
C SER A 2 19.05 0.55 9.36
N SER A 3 18.28 -0.30 8.65
CA SER A 3 16.93 -0.77 9.07
C SER A 3 16.98 -1.70 10.29
N ASP A 4 18.17 -1.85 10.92
CA ASP A 4 18.36 -2.63 12.14
C ASP A 4 17.51 -2.03 13.26
N GLY A 5 16.67 -2.83 13.87
CA GLY A 5 15.74 -2.39 14.92
C GLY A 5 14.30 -2.12 14.45
N VAL A 6 13.92 -2.58 13.26
CA VAL A 6 12.53 -2.60 12.78
C VAL A 6 12.14 -4.03 12.45
N ARG A 7 11.05 -4.51 13.00
CA ARG A 7 10.43 -5.80 12.61
C ARG A 7 9.05 -5.59 12.00
N ILE A 8 8.63 -6.53 11.16
CA ILE A 8 7.27 -6.57 10.65
C ILE A 8 6.49 -7.64 11.43
N GLN A 9 5.33 -7.28 11.92
CA GLN A 9 4.39 -8.19 12.56
C GLN A 9 3.04 -8.15 11.86
N ALA A 10 2.25 -9.21 11.96
CA ALA A 10 0.90 -9.23 11.44
C ALA A 10 0.03 -8.15 12.14
N ALA A 11 -0.94 -7.62 11.42
CA ALA A 11 -1.95 -6.76 12.00
C ALA A 11 -2.76 -7.54 13.06
N THR A 12 -3.11 -6.87 14.14
CA THR A 12 -3.89 -7.43 15.25
C THR A 12 -4.95 -6.42 15.71
N ASP A 13 -6.02 -6.90 16.33
CA ASP A 13 -7.14 -6.03 16.76
C ASP A 13 -6.70 -4.93 17.72
N ASP A 14 -5.74 -5.21 18.60
CA ASP A 14 -5.21 -4.24 19.57
C ASP A 14 -4.34 -3.14 18.92
N ARG A 15 -3.94 -3.33 17.65
CA ARG A 15 -3.12 -2.38 16.88
C ARG A 15 -3.89 -1.63 15.79
N VAL A 16 -5.23 -1.77 15.74
CA VAL A 16 -6.07 -1.08 14.74
C VAL A 16 -5.92 0.44 14.82
N HIS A 17 -5.78 1.01 16.00
CA HIS A 17 -5.53 2.44 16.17
C HIS A 17 -4.25 2.89 15.46
N ASP A 18 -3.16 2.15 15.59
CA ASP A 18 -1.90 2.46 14.91
C ASP A 18 -2.04 2.43 13.39
N ILE A 19 -2.78 1.44 12.86
CA ILE A 19 -3.05 1.31 11.43
C ILE A 19 -3.81 2.53 10.92
N VAL A 20 -4.86 2.91 11.64
CA VAL A 20 -5.70 4.08 11.29
C VAL A 20 -4.89 5.38 11.36
N ASP A 21 -4.05 5.55 12.37
CA ASP A 21 -3.20 6.73 12.52
C ASP A 21 -2.18 6.83 11.37
N ILE A 22 -1.55 5.70 10.98
CA ILE A 22 -0.62 5.65 9.84
C ILE A 22 -1.35 6.02 8.55
N ASN A 23 -2.52 5.43 8.29
CA ASN A 23 -3.30 5.67 7.08
C ASN A 23 -3.77 7.13 7.00
N ASN A 24 -4.27 7.69 8.08
CA ASN A 24 -4.73 9.07 8.14
C ASN A 24 -3.58 10.07 8.03
N ASN A 25 -2.39 9.75 8.53
CA ASN A 25 -1.22 10.60 8.36
C ASN A 25 -0.80 10.73 6.89
N PHE A 26 -1.01 9.68 6.09
CA PHE A 26 -0.86 9.74 4.64
C PHE A 26 -1.96 10.63 4.00
N LEU A 27 -3.21 10.46 4.41
CA LEU A 27 -4.36 11.16 3.81
C LEU A 27 -4.47 12.63 4.24
N SER A 28 -4.16 12.97 5.49
CA SER A 28 -4.51 14.25 6.09
C SER A 28 -3.66 15.44 5.66
N SER A 29 -2.42 15.24 5.22
CA SER A 29 -1.48 16.36 5.09
C SER A 29 -1.44 17.04 3.72
N LYS A 30 -2.00 16.41 2.67
CA LYS A 30 -1.88 16.90 1.28
C LYS A 30 -3.12 16.71 0.41
N HIS A 31 -4.17 16.12 0.93
CA HIS A 31 -5.30 15.62 0.15
C HIS A 31 -6.60 16.25 0.61
N ALA A 32 -6.68 17.56 0.55
CA ALA A 32 -7.94 18.27 0.75
C ALA A 32 -8.49 18.69 -0.62
N LEU A 33 -9.68 18.24 -0.95
CA LEU A 33 -10.42 18.81 -2.06
C LEU A 33 -10.86 20.22 -1.64
N CYS A 34 -10.15 21.24 -2.11
CA CYS A 34 -10.53 22.63 -1.88
C CYS A 34 -10.92 22.96 -0.43
N CYS A 35 -10.12 22.53 0.56
CA CYS A 35 -10.35 22.73 2.01
C CYS A 35 -11.33 21.74 2.69
N ILE A 36 -11.87 20.77 1.99
CA ILE A 36 -12.64 19.68 2.61
C ILE A 36 -11.69 18.53 2.84
N PRO A 37 -11.38 18.14 4.09
CA PRO A 37 -10.56 16.95 4.33
C PRO A 37 -11.30 15.74 3.75
N LEU A 38 -10.58 14.93 2.95
CA LEU A 38 -11.09 13.61 2.58
C LEU A 38 -11.36 12.84 3.88
N SER A 39 -12.47 12.10 3.90
CA SER A 39 -12.90 11.39 5.10
C SER A 39 -11.76 10.54 5.64
N CYS A 40 -11.30 10.89 6.85
CA CYS A 40 -10.34 10.08 7.55
C CYS A 40 -10.95 8.72 7.83
N GLN A 41 -10.18 7.67 7.61
CA GLN A 41 -10.55 6.33 8.03
C GLN A 41 -10.77 6.32 9.55
N THR A 42 -11.85 5.74 10.02
CA THR A 42 -12.07 5.57 11.47
C THR A 42 -11.68 4.16 11.93
N VAL A 43 -11.44 4.02 13.22
CA VAL A 43 -11.17 2.69 13.82
C VAL A 43 -12.32 1.73 13.51
N LYS A 44 -13.57 2.21 13.58
CA LYS A 44 -14.76 1.39 13.27
C LYS A 44 -14.78 0.91 11.81
N ASP A 45 -14.33 1.75 10.88
CA ASP A 45 -14.24 1.35 9.46
C ASP A 45 -13.21 0.25 9.28
N GLN A 46 -12.03 0.39 9.90
CA GLN A 46 -10.97 -0.61 9.83
C GLN A 46 -11.38 -1.93 10.52
N GLU A 47 -12.01 -1.84 11.69
CA GLU A 47 -12.58 -3.01 12.38
C GLU A 47 -13.65 -3.70 11.53
N ALA A 48 -14.51 -2.95 10.84
CA ALA A 48 -15.51 -3.49 9.93
C ALA A 48 -14.88 -4.24 8.75
N VAL A 49 -13.78 -3.72 8.18
CA VAL A 49 -13.01 -4.42 7.14
C VAL A 49 -12.48 -5.74 7.66
N PHE A 50 -11.83 -5.77 8.80
CA PHE A 50 -11.28 -7.00 9.39
C PHE A 50 -12.36 -7.99 9.80
N LYS A 51 -13.49 -7.50 10.31
CA LYS A 51 -14.65 -8.35 10.64
C LYS A 51 -15.30 -8.97 9.39
N SER A 52 -15.40 -8.22 8.30
CA SER A 52 -15.98 -8.70 7.03
C SER A 52 -15.06 -9.68 6.30
N CYS A 53 -13.76 -9.53 6.45
CA CYS A 53 -12.74 -10.39 5.85
C CYS A 53 -11.57 -10.58 6.83
N PRO A 54 -11.65 -11.56 7.76
CA PRO A 54 -10.59 -11.80 8.75
C PRO A 54 -9.20 -12.07 8.14
N ASP A 55 -9.16 -12.64 6.94
CA ASP A 55 -7.91 -12.86 6.21
C ASP A 55 -7.15 -11.58 5.89
N LYS A 56 -7.82 -10.43 5.81
CA LYS A 56 -7.18 -9.12 5.66
C LYS A 56 -6.23 -8.80 6.81
N MET A 57 -6.55 -9.23 8.03
CA MET A 57 -5.67 -9.07 9.19
C MET A 57 -4.40 -9.91 9.05
N ASN A 58 -4.54 -11.16 8.57
CA ASN A 58 -3.41 -12.07 8.38
C ASN A 58 -2.42 -11.60 7.29
N VAL A 59 -2.89 -10.77 6.36
CA VAL A 59 -2.09 -10.20 5.26
C VAL A 59 -1.88 -8.70 5.40
N GLY A 60 -2.05 -8.17 6.60
CA GLY A 60 -1.69 -6.83 7.00
C GLY A 60 -0.36 -6.85 7.76
N GLY A 61 0.64 -6.12 7.30
CA GLY A 61 1.97 -6.03 7.92
C GLY A 61 2.19 -4.68 8.61
N LEU A 62 2.42 -4.70 9.91
CA LEU A 62 2.74 -3.52 10.71
C LEU A 62 4.24 -3.48 11.01
N ALA A 63 4.92 -2.44 10.54
CA ALA A 63 6.31 -2.18 10.88
C ALA A 63 6.38 -1.53 12.26
N VAL A 64 7.13 -2.12 13.18
CA VAL A 64 7.31 -1.62 14.53
C VAL A 64 8.78 -1.46 14.88
N ASP A 65 9.09 -0.45 15.68
CA ASP A 65 10.41 -0.23 16.25
C ASP A 65 10.67 -1.27 17.35
N ASP A 66 11.78 -1.98 17.27
CA ASP A 66 12.10 -3.08 18.19
C ASP A 66 12.31 -2.62 19.63
N LYS A 67 12.72 -1.37 19.84
CA LYS A 67 13.04 -0.85 21.18
C LYS A 67 11.83 -0.27 21.86
N SER A 68 11.06 0.55 21.14
CA SER A 68 9.90 1.26 21.69
C SER A 68 8.57 0.55 21.45
N GLY A 69 8.50 -0.38 20.49
CA GLY A 69 7.25 -1.00 20.04
C GLY A 69 6.34 -0.04 19.25
N ALA A 70 6.82 1.16 18.94
CA ALA A 70 6.05 2.16 18.20
C ALA A 70 5.80 1.72 16.75
N ALA A 71 4.60 1.96 16.24
CA ALA A 71 4.26 1.73 14.85
C ALA A 71 4.94 2.75 13.94
N LEU A 72 5.53 2.30 12.84
CA LEU A 72 6.32 3.11 11.91
C LEU A 72 5.74 3.15 10.50
N GLY A 73 4.98 2.12 10.13
CA GLY A 73 4.39 1.98 8.81
C GLY A 73 3.49 0.75 8.73
N TYR A 74 2.68 0.70 7.68
CA TYR A 74 1.70 -0.36 7.45
C TYR A 74 1.65 -0.73 5.97
N CYS A 75 1.47 -2.02 5.70
CA CYS A 75 1.21 -2.56 4.37
C CYS A 75 0.02 -3.51 4.42
N GLN A 76 -0.97 -3.29 3.56
CA GLN A 76 -2.11 -4.18 3.38
C GLN A 76 -2.00 -4.88 2.04
N LEU A 77 -2.04 -6.20 2.07
CA LEU A 77 -2.11 -7.03 0.87
C LEU A 77 -3.54 -7.48 0.60
N SER A 78 -3.79 -7.84 -0.64
CA SER A 78 -5.03 -8.46 -1.08
C SER A 78 -4.74 -9.57 -2.08
N PHE A 79 -5.51 -10.64 -1.97
CA PHE A 79 -5.44 -11.81 -2.83
C PHE A 79 -6.81 -12.07 -3.42
N LYS A 80 -6.91 -12.95 -4.42
CA LYS A 80 -8.19 -13.30 -5.04
C LYS A 80 -9.25 -13.65 -4.00
N GLY A 81 -10.45 -13.10 -4.20
CA GLY A 81 -11.59 -13.30 -3.29
C GLY A 81 -11.64 -12.36 -2.09
N MET A 82 -10.58 -11.59 -1.82
CA MET A 82 -10.63 -10.54 -0.82
C MET A 82 -11.25 -9.26 -1.41
N PRO A 83 -12.10 -8.55 -0.65
CA PRO A 83 -12.67 -7.29 -1.12
C PRO A 83 -11.58 -6.23 -1.29
N THR A 84 -11.58 -5.53 -2.42
CA THR A 84 -10.74 -4.37 -2.70
C THR A 84 -11.59 -3.26 -3.31
N GLU A 85 -11.20 -2.01 -3.11
CA GLU A 85 -11.99 -0.87 -3.61
C GLU A 85 -11.66 -0.50 -5.07
N LEU A 86 -10.41 -0.64 -5.49
CA LEU A 86 -9.92 -0.05 -6.74
C LEU A 86 -9.40 -1.07 -7.76
N HIS A 87 -9.26 -2.34 -7.39
CA HIS A 87 -8.66 -3.36 -8.23
C HIS A 87 -9.30 -4.73 -7.99
N THR A 88 -9.51 -5.49 -9.05
CA THR A 88 -9.97 -6.87 -8.94
C THR A 88 -8.78 -7.81 -9.04
N THR A 89 -8.38 -8.40 -7.92
CA THR A 89 -7.19 -9.26 -7.82
C THR A 89 -7.38 -10.56 -8.61
N GLN A 90 -6.39 -10.92 -9.43
CA GLN A 90 -6.36 -12.14 -10.23
C GLN A 90 -6.05 -13.37 -9.36
N GLU A 91 -6.11 -14.59 -9.96
CA GLU A 91 -5.92 -15.87 -9.25
C GLU A 91 -4.52 -15.98 -8.60
N ASP A 92 -3.51 -15.53 -9.32
CA ASP A 92 -2.09 -15.70 -9.00
C ASP A 92 -1.41 -14.36 -8.68
N GLU A 93 -2.21 -13.36 -8.32
CA GLU A 93 -1.78 -12.00 -8.02
C GLU A 93 -1.77 -11.73 -6.51
N CYS A 94 -0.73 -11.03 -6.07
CA CYS A 94 -0.70 -10.32 -4.79
C CYS A 94 -0.80 -8.82 -5.05
N TYR A 95 -1.92 -8.20 -4.69
CA TYR A 95 -2.11 -6.76 -4.82
C TYR A 95 -1.73 -6.05 -3.53
N ILE A 96 -0.83 -5.07 -3.61
CA ILE A 96 -0.54 -4.15 -2.50
C ILE A 96 -1.60 -3.05 -2.53
N GLU A 97 -2.59 -3.20 -1.68
CA GLU A 97 -3.71 -2.28 -1.57
C GLU A 97 -3.32 -0.96 -0.89
N TRP A 98 -2.43 -1.07 0.09
CA TRP A 98 -1.97 0.06 0.88
C TRP A 98 -0.53 -0.13 1.33
N LEU A 99 0.27 0.93 1.22
CA LEU A 99 1.62 1.02 1.79
C LEU A 99 1.84 2.44 2.30
N ALA A 100 1.99 2.59 3.60
CA ALA A 100 2.24 3.88 4.24
C ALA A 100 3.36 3.79 5.27
N VAL A 101 4.20 4.83 5.32
CA VAL A 101 5.28 4.99 6.31
C VAL A 101 5.18 6.38 6.91
N LEU A 102 5.18 6.46 8.23
CA LEU A 102 5.12 7.72 8.95
C LEU A 102 6.28 8.65 8.53
N PRO A 103 6.06 9.96 8.44
CA PRO A 103 7.06 10.91 7.96
C PRO A 103 8.42 10.79 8.68
N GLU A 104 8.41 10.64 9.99
CA GLU A 104 9.59 10.50 10.84
C GLU A 104 10.35 9.16 10.65
N ALA A 105 9.69 8.16 10.06
CA ALA A 105 10.27 6.84 9.76
C ALA A 105 10.76 6.71 8.32
N ARG A 106 10.50 7.71 7.46
CA ARG A 106 10.95 7.71 6.06
C ARG A 106 12.47 7.79 5.96
N GLY A 107 13.00 7.24 4.86
CA GLY A 107 14.46 7.21 4.63
C GLY A 107 15.24 6.24 5.53
N LYS A 108 14.56 5.50 6.40
CA LYS A 108 15.18 4.53 7.34
C LYS A 108 15.00 3.07 6.91
N GLY A 109 14.58 2.81 5.68
CA GLY A 109 14.42 1.45 5.13
C GLY A 109 13.10 0.75 5.53
N VAL A 110 12.19 1.42 6.26
CA VAL A 110 10.91 0.82 6.70
C VAL A 110 10.06 0.36 5.50
N GLY A 111 9.95 1.18 4.47
CA GLY A 111 9.20 0.83 3.26
C GLY A 111 9.79 -0.37 2.51
N THR A 112 11.12 -0.46 2.44
CA THR A 112 11.82 -1.63 1.87
C THR A 112 11.49 -2.89 2.66
N LYS A 113 11.54 -2.85 3.99
CA LYS A 113 11.18 -4.02 4.83
C LYS A 113 9.73 -4.44 4.66
N LEU A 114 8.81 -3.49 4.55
CA LEU A 114 7.39 -3.80 4.28
C LEU A 114 7.20 -4.46 2.92
N LEU A 115 7.93 -4.02 1.88
CA LEU A 115 7.86 -4.64 0.56
C LEU A 115 8.50 -6.03 0.53
N GLN A 116 9.61 -6.24 1.22
CA GLN A 116 10.24 -7.56 1.36
C GLN A 116 9.32 -8.54 2.11
N TRP A 117 8.71 -8.10 3.20
CA TRP A 117 7.69 -8.89 3.89
C TRP A 117 6.50 -9.21 2.98
N ALA A 118 6.03 -8.24 2.18
CA ALA A 118 4.95 -8.44 1.24
C ALA A 118 5.30 -9.48 0.17
N GLU A 119 6.55 -9.48 -0.31
CA GLU A 119 7.06 -10.46 -1.26
C GLU A 119 7.12 -11.87 -0.65
N GLU A 120 7.61 -12.01 0.56
CA GLU A 120 7.61 -13.29 1.29
C GLU A 120 6.20 -13.84 1.46
N MET A 121 5.23 -12.98 1.82
CA MET A 121 3.82 -13.35 1.94
C MET A 121 3.21 -13.76 0.60
N ALA A 122 3.54 -13.05 -0.49
CA ALA A 122 3.08 -13.36 -1.83
C ALA A 122 3.60 -14.73 -2.32
N ILE A 123 4.90 -14.98 -2.14
CA ILE A 123 5.53 -16.27 -2.47
C ILE A 123 4.92 -17.40 -1.63
N GLY A 124 4.73 -17.19 -0.33
CA GLY A 124 4.11 -18.17 0.57
C GLY A 124 2.68 -18.52 0.18
N ARG A 125 1.95 -17.60 -0.49
CA ARG A 125 0.60 -17.83 -1.04
C ARG A 125 0.62 -18.22 -2.52
N LYS A 126 1.80 -18.51 -3.10
CA LYS A 126 1.99 -18.96 -4.49
C LYS A 126 1.53 -17.93 -5.53
N ALA A 127 1.59 -16.66 -5.22
CA ALA A 127 1.41 -15.63 -6.22
C ALA A 127 2.58 -15.68 -7.21
N THR A 128 2.31 -15.45 -8.50
CA THR A 128 3.33 -15.37 -9.55
C THR A 128 3.84 -13.97 -9.74
N HIS A 129 3.08 -12.98 -9.31
CA HIS A 129 3.44 -11.58 -9.42
C HIS A 129 2.77 -10.73 -8.33
N MET A 130 3.35 -9.55 -8.14
CA MET A 130 2.79 -8.51 -7.28
C MET A 130 2.43 -7.28 -8.10
N THR A 131 1.34 -6.61 -7.73
CA THR A 131 0.92 -5.36 -8.34
C THR A 131 0.62 -4.29 -7.29
N LEU A 132 0.68 -3.04 -7.70
CA LEU A 132 0.26 -1.90 -6.89
C LEU A 132 -0.18 -0.73 -7.79
N GLY A 133 -1.11 0.08 -7.28
CA GLY A 133 -1.46 1.35 -7.89
C GLY A 133 -0.65 2.50 -7.28
N VAL A 134 -0.11 3.39 -8.10
CA VAL A 134 0.64 4.56 -7.62
C VAL A 134 0.26 5.81 -8.38
N ILE A 135 0.07 6.92 -7.67
CA ILE A 135 -0.17 8.24 -8.27
C ILE A 135 1.15 8.73 -8.89
N ARG A 136 1.10 9.17 -10.15
CA ARG A 136 2.26 9.71 -10.86
C ARG A 136 2.84 10.92 -10.12
N GLY A 137 4.16 11.01 -10.07
CA GLY A 137 4.87 12.01 -9.28
C GLY A 137 5.04 11.66 -7.80
N ASN A 138 4.49 10.53 -7.34
CA ASN A 138 4.74 10.04 -5.99
C ASN A 138 6.22 9.62 -5.84
N PRO A 139 6.98 10.19 -4.90
CA PRO A 139 8.38 9.81 -4.68
C PRO A 139 8.58 8.32 -4.34
N ALA A 140 7.52 7.62 -3.88
CA ALA A 140 7.55 6.19 -3.62
C ALA A 140 7.79 5.33 -4.87
N ILE A 141 7.55 5.86 -6.09
CA ILE A 141 7.88 5.17 -7.35
C ILE A 141 9.33 4.71 -7.35
N ARG A 142 10.26 5.56 -6.91
CA ARG A 142 11.69 5.22 -6.82
C ARG A 142 11.98 4.07 -5.85
N LEU A 143 11.17 3.91 -4.80
CA LEU A 143 11.27 2.76 -3.90
C LEU A 143 10.80 1.51 -4.63
N TYR A 144 9.64 1.55 -5.27
CA TYR A 144 9.07 0.41 -5.99
C TYR A 144 10.00 -0.07 -7.12
N GLU A 145 10.56 0.85 -7.91
CA GLU A 145 11.54 0.52 -8.96
C GLU A 145 12.78 -0.18 -8.40
N ARG A 146 13.32 0.28 -7.25
CA ARG A 146 14.46 -0.39 -6.60
C ARG A 146 14.13 -1.79 -6.08
N GLU A 147 12.88 -2.00 -5.67
CA GLU A 147 12.40 -3.32 -5.23
C GLU A 147 11.91 -4.19 -6.39
N GLY A 148 12.15 -3.77 -7.65
CA GLY A 148 11.93 -4.59 -8.85
C GLY A 148 10.55 -4.43 -9.49
N PHE A 149 9.74 -3.46 -9.08
CA PHE A 149 8.50 -3.14 -9.77
C PHE A 149 8.77 -2.30 -11.02
N ALA A 150 8.07 -2.60 -12.10
CA ALA A 150 8.07 -1.81 -13.34
C ALA A 150 6.65 -1.30 -13.63
N ILE A 151 6.56 -0.14 -14.27
CA ILE A 151 5.27 0.39 -14.73
C ILE A 151 4.74 -0.52 -15.84
N GLU A 152 3.53 -1.06 -15.67
CA GLU A 152 2.81 -1.75 -16.75
C GLU A 152 2.43 -0.73 -17.83
N LYS A 153 2.58 -1.13 -19.10
CA LYS A 153 2.07 -0.35 -20.23
C LYS A 153 0.56 -0.50 -20.26
N GLU A 154 -0.14 0.46 -19.69
CA GLU A 154 -1.59 0.48 -19.76
C GLU A 154 -2.08 0.77 -21.19
N GLY A 155 -3.04 -0.03 -21.65
CA GLY A 155 -3.93 0.36 -22.73
C GLY A 155 -4.75 1.59 -22.29
N CYS A 156 -4.82 2.60 -23.10
CA CYS A 156 -5.22 3.99 -22.84
C CYS A 156 -6.64 4.19 -22.22
N CYS A 157 -7.47 3.17 -22.01
CA CYS A 157 -8.93 3.41 -21.83
C CYS A 157 -9.60 2.73 -20.62
N GLU A 158 -9.08 1.68 -20.02
CA GLU A 158 -9.88 0.93 -19.03
C GLU A 158 -9.87 1.53 -17.63
N ASN A 159 -8.83 2.27 -17.24
CA ASN A 159 -8.71 2.86 -15.90
C ASN A 159 -8.92 4.39 -15.85
N ALA A 160 -9.21 5.03 -16.97
CA ALA A 160 -9.26 6.49 -17.05
C ALA A 160 -10.35 7.12 -16.15
N ILE A 161 -11.49 6.47 -15.99
CA ILE A 161 -12.61 7.01 -15.19
C ILE A 161 -12.32 6.87 -13.69
N GLY A 162 -11.90 5.69 -13.22
CA GLY A 162 -11.52 5.48 -11.83
C GLY A 162 -10.36 6.40 -11.44
N LEU A 163 -9.43 6.56 -12.33
CA LEU A 163 -8.27 7.43 -12.21
C LEU A 163 -8.61 8.92 -12.14
N CYS A 164 -9.53 9.38 -12.98
CA CYS A 164 -10.05 10.74 -12.92
C CYS A 164 -10.77 11.01 -11.60
N ILE A 165 -11.55 10.03 -11.10
CA ILE A 165 -12.27 10.14 -9.83
C ILE A 165 -11.25 10.20 -8.68
N VAL A 166 -10.28 9.31 -8.63
CA VAL A 166 -9.24 9.32 -7.58
C VAL A 166 -8.41 10.60 -7.64
N THR A 167 -8.00 11.06 -8.82
CA THR A 167 -7.23 12.30 -8.95
C THR A 167 -8.10 13.53 -8.61
N PHE A 168 -9.38 13.49 -8.93
CA PHE A 168 -10.32 14.55 -8.57
C PHE A 168 -10.59 14.58 -7.06
N LEU A 169 -10.78 13.42 -6.43
CA LEU A 169 -11.04 13.29 -5.01
C LEU A 169 -9.80 13.56 -4.15
N LEU A 170 -8.64 13.10 -4.58
CA LEU A 170 -7.36 13.30 -3.88
C LEU A 170 -6.76 14.70 -4.15
N GLY A 171 -7.36 15.49 -5.02
CA GLY A 171 -6.75 16.70 -5.51
C GLY A 171 -5.55 16.38 -6.43
N ARG A 172 -4.58 17.29 -6.49
CA ARG A 172 -3.35 17.10 -7.28
C ARG A 172 -2.14 17.07 -6.34
N PRO A 173 -1.94 15.98 -5.58
CA PRO A 173 -1.00 15.96 -4.46
C PRO A 173 0.45 16.20 -4.87
N TYR A 174 0.78 15.95 -6.15
CA TYR A 174 2.15 16.04 -6.66
C TYR A 174 2.34 17.07 -7.80
N GLY A 175 1.41 17.99 -7.97
CA GLY A 175 1.52 19.10 -8.93
C GLY A 175 0.44 19.13 -9.98
N CYS A 176 -0.08 20.34 -10.24
CA CYS A 176 -1.20 20.54 -11.19
C CYS A 176 -0.77 20.69 -12.65
N CYS A 177 0.52 20.80 -12.93
CA CYS A 177 1.06 21.09 -14.26
C CYS A 177 2.00 20.01 -14.81
N ALA A 178 2.07 18.85 -14.15
CA ALA A 178 2.84 17.73 -14.68
C ALA A 178 2.09 17.17 -15.92
N PRO A 179 2.74 17.01 -17.06
CA PRO A 179 2.12 16.40 -18.25
C PRO A 179 1.69 14.94 -18.02
N ASP A 180 2.15 14.33 -16.93
CA ASP A 180 1.95 12.92 -16.58
C ASP A 180 1.07 12.74 -15.33
N TRP A 181 0.03 13.56 -15.17
CA TRP A 181 -0.91 13.35 -14.07
C TRP A 181 -1.73 12.06 -14.25
N GLY A 182 -2.05 11.40 -13.14
CA GLY A 182 -2.80 10.15 -13.14
C GLY A 182 -2.19 9.13 -12.19
N ALA A 183 -2.66 7.89 -12.23
CA ALA A 183 -2.03 6.77 -11.54
C ALA A 183 -1.49 5.78 -12.57
N SER A 184 -0.55 4.97 -12.16
CA SER A 184 -0.01 3.86 -12.93
C SER A 184 -0.11 2.60 -12.09
N MET A 185 -0.37 1.48 -12.76
CA MET A 185 -0.14 0.17 -12.16
C MET A 185 1.34 -0.16 -12.31
N MET A 186 1.93 -0.67 -11.25
CA MET A 186 3.28 -1.24 -11.29
C MET A 186 3.19 -2.72 -10.98
N ARG A 187 4.05 -3.51 -11.63
CA ARG A 187 4.09 -4.95 -11.51
C ARG A 187 5.51 -5.44 -11.24
N LYS A 188 5.63 -6.47 -10.41
CA LYS A 188 6.84 -7.23 -10.14
C LYS A 188 6.56 -8.71 -10.33
N GLU A 189 7.32 -9.39 -11.19
CA GLU A 189 7.28 -10.84 -11.30
C GLU A 189 7.98 -11.47 -10.10
N LEU A 190 7.41 -12.54 -9.58
CA LEU A 190 7.97 -13.30 -8.47
C LEU A 190 8.72 -14.54 -9.01
N PRO A 191 9.77 -14.99 -8.30
CA PRO A 191 10.40 -16.25 -8.66
C PRO A 191 9.39 -17.38 -8.59
N ALA A 192 9.41 -18.28 -9.58
CA ALA A 192 8.59 -19.48 -9.52
C ALA A 192 8.88 -20.19 -8.21
N SER A 193 7.83 -20.54 -7.46
CA SER A 193 7.96 -21.40 -6.29
C SER A 193 8.34 -22.79 -6.79
N ASP A 194 9.65 -23.01 -7.01
CA ASP A 194 10.17 -24.36 -7.26
C ASP A 194 9.74 -25.19 -6.04
N GLY A 195 8.90 -26.20 -6.33
CA GLY A 195 8.30 -27.01 -5.26
C GLY A 195 9.40 -27.61 -4.39
N LEU A 196 9.41 -27.21 -3.13
CA LEU A 196 10.04 -27.95 -2.02
C LEU A 196 9.11 -29.07 -1.61
#